data_606b9613e33ba46118e3074b79e44698
#
_entry.id   606b9613e33ba46118e3074b79e44698
#
_cell.length_a   1.000
_cell.length_b   1.000
_cell.length_c   1.000
_cell.angle_alpha   90.00
_cell.angle_beta   90.00
_cell.angle_gamma   90.00
#
_symmetry.space_group_name_H-M   'P 1'
#
loop_
_entity.id
_entity.type
_entity.pdbx_description
1 polymer ?
#
loop_
_entity_poly.entity_id
_entity_poly.type
_entity_poly.pdbx_seq_one_letter_code
_entity_poly.pdbx_strand_id
1 'polypeptide(L)'
;MSILNSIENGGAHIESLKSQVIKAKKVQLHTGLEGFESPEAFGVYRNTGGQPLGVVGKQFEPCDLELFLEAIQHSVLSSGIECDLTKLQYTEYYEGAKVGFKLPYKTFEIASPMVGDILQTSLDFRTGFDGKTKMSIGFQSLRLWCTNGAKNWKKDIELSLKNTTNNQAKMLTFTNEVIKAVAETESYVQFMNAACLKSIKQSQIDAFLTSLTGYSVKEYADLTTRKRNILDTINKAIAIEVQNTGASYFSLLQGITRYTTHDLAKGDEEALLFAHASKMSDEAHRLVFAELAMN
;
A
#
# COMPACT_ATOMS: atom_id res chain seq x y z
N MET A 1 3.16 31.18 -0.80
CA MET A 1 4.40 30.73 -0.10
C MET A 1 5.47 30.58 -1.16
N SER A 2 6.68 31.11 -0.96
CA SER A 2 7.76 30.92 -1.95
C SER A 2 8.24 29.46 -1.91
N ILE A 3 8.70 28.95 -3.04
CA ILE A 3 9.26 27.58 -3.15
C ILE A 3 10.40 27.38 -2.14
N LEU A 4 11.21 28.40 -1.89
CA LEU A 4 12.28 28.39 -0.89
C LEU A 4 11.76 28.11 0.53
N ASN A 5 10.70 28.79 0.98
CA ASN A 5 10.10 28.55 2.30
C ASN A 5 9.52 27.14 2.43
N SER A 6 9.02 26.56 1.34
CA SER A 6 8.52 25.20 1.34
C SER A 6 9.65 24.16 1.48
N ILE A 7 10.81 24.42 0.86
CA ILE A 7 11.99 23.55 0.97
C ILE A 7 12.60 23.61 2.37
N GLU A 8 12.75 24.80 2.94
CA GLU A 8 13.30 25.00 4.29
C GLU A 8 12.41 24.36 5.37
N ASN A 9 11.10 24.60 5.31
CA ASN A 9 10.13 23.99 6.23
C ASN A 9 10.07 22.48 6.08
N GLY A 10 10.14 21.96 4.85
CA GLY A 10 10.23 20.54 4.57
C GLY A 10 11.47 19.89 5.18
N GLY A 11 12.64 20.55 5.07
CA GLY A 11 13.87 20.13 5.70
C GLY A 11 13.76 20.04 7.23
N ALA A 12 13.23 21.08 7.87
CA ALA A 12 13.01 21.10 9.31
C ALA A 12 12.06 19.98 9.78
N HIS A 13 11.02 19.68 8.99
CA HIS A 13 10.11 18.58 9.28
C HIS A 13 10.80 17.21 9.18
N ILE A 14 11.63 16.99 8.16
CA ILE A 14 12.43 15.76 8.02
C ILE A 14 13.36 15.59 9.23
N GLU A 15 14.05 16.62 9.67
CA GLU A 15 14.91 16.56 10.87
C GLU A 15 14.09 16.24 12.13
N SER A 16 12.88 16.75 12.27
CA SER A 16 11.97 16.38 13.34
C SER A 16 11.59 14.88 13.27
N LEU A 17 11.29 14.36 12.08
CA LEU A 17 10.96 12.93 11.89
C LEU A 17 12.16 12.04 12.23
N LYS A 18 13.40 12.42 11.91
CA LYS A 18 14.60 11.65 12.26
C LYS A 18 14.70 11.39 13.76
N SER A 19 14.23 12.30 14.61
CA SER A 19 14.20 12.09 16.06
C SER A 19 13.14 11.09 16.54
N GLN A 20 12.13 10.82 15.71
CA GLN A 20 10.97 9.97 16.03
C GLN A 20 11.10 8.55 15.51
N VAL A 21 11.87 8.34 14.43
CA VAL A 21 11.97 7.02 13.79
C VAL A 21 12.69 6.00 14.63
N ILE A 22 12.29 4.73 14.43
CA ILE A 22 12.92 3.59 15.11
C ILE A 22 14.40 3.49 14.73
N LYS A 23 15.25 3.34 15.74
CA LYS A 23 16.62 2.88 15.58
C LYS A 23 16.68 1.40 15.96
N ALA A 24 17.09 0.56 15.03
CA ALA A 24 17.13 -0.89 15.20
C ALA A 24 18.56 -1.42 15.13
N LYS A 25 18.84 -2.48 15.89
CA LYS A 25 20.11 -3.22 15.86
C LYS A 25 19.87 -4.69 15.63
N LYS A 26 20.78 -5.31 14.90
CA LYS A 26 20.83 -6.75 14.67
C LYS A 26 21.79 -7.38 15.67
N VAL A 27 21.36 -8.46 16.32
CA VAL A 27 22.11 -9.15 17.37
C VAL A 27 22.09 -10.65 17.09
N GLN A 28 23.22 -11.32 17.28
CA GLN A 28 23.32 -12.77 17.16
C GLN A 28 22.37 -13.45 18.16
N LEU A 29 21.61 -14.43 17.71
CA LEU A 29 20.79 -15.24 18.59
C LEU A 29 21.61 -16.41 19.15
N HIS A 30 21.37 -16.70 20.43
CA HIS A 30 21.93 -17.85 21.13
C HIS A 30 20.82 -18.87 21.37
N THR A 31 21.15 -20.15 21.31
CA THR A 31 20.23 -21.21 21.74
C THR A 31 20.17 -21.20 23.27
N GLY A 32 19.03 -21.51 23.85
CA GLY A 32 18.83 -21.56 25.31
C GLY A 32 19.65 -22.67 26.02
N LEU A 33 20.38 -23.49 25.28
CA LEU A 33 21.27 -24.54 25.80
C LEU A 33 22.69 -24.02 25.81
N GLU A 34 23.19 -23.63 26.99
CA GLU A 34 24.60 -23.32 27.29
C GLU A 34 25.34 -22.36 26.35
N GLY A 35 24.63 -21.36 25.78
CA GLY A 35 25.26 -20.27 25.04
C GLY A 35 25.74 -20.61 23.63
N PHE A 36 25.28 -21.71 23.05
CA PHE A 36 25.56 -22.00 21.64
C PHE A 36 24.91 -20.92 20.73
N GLU A 37 25.73 -20.29 19.89
CA GLU A 37 25.27 -19.35 18.89
C GLU A 37 24.49 -20.08 17.78
N SER A 38 23.40 -19.47 17.30
CA SER A 38 22.74 -19.90 16.09
C SER A 38 23.40 -19.20 14.90
N PRO A 39 24.24 -19.89 14.10
CA PRO A 39 25.13 -19.23 13.12
C PRO A 39 24.40 -18.46 12.02
N GLU A 40 23.15 -18.80 11.76
CA GLU A 40 22.34 -18.23 10.66
C GLU A 40 21.15 -17.39 11.13
N ALA A 41 20.89 -17.29 12.44
CA ALA A 41 19.74 -16.58 13.00
C ALA A 41 20.13 -15.37 13.85
N PHE A 42 19.53 -14.23 13.58
CA PHE A 42 19.76 -12.97 14.27
C PHE A 42 18.43 -12.37 14.69
N GLY A 43 18.39 -11.78 15.87
CA GLY A 43 17.28 -10.95 16.32
C GLY A 43 17.48 -9.51 15.89
N VAL A 44 16.43 -8.84 15.46
CA VAL A 44 16.41 -7.39 15.26
C VAL A 44 15.62 -6.79 16.40
N TYR A 45 16.22 -5.82 17.08
CA TYR A 45 15.65 -5.19 18.27
C TYR A 45 15.65 -3.67 18.14
N ARG A 46 14.63 -3.03 18.71
CA ARG A 46 14.61 -1.58 18.91
C ARG A 46 15.75 -1.19 19.84
N ASN A 47 16.55 -0.20 19.51
CA ASN A 47 17.69 0.23 20.36
C ASN A 47 17.22 0.71 21.74
N THR A 48 16.08 1.39 21.77
CA THR A 48 15.46 1.86 23.02
C THR A 48 14.48 0.81 23.52
N GLY A 49 14.65 0.34 24.75
CA GLY A 49 13.76 -0.62 25.39
C GLY A 49 13.96 -2.09 24.99
N GLY A 50 14.76 -2.39 23.96
CA GLY A 50 15.10 -3.77 23.57
C GLY A 50 13.94 -4.58 22.99
N GLN A 51 12.86 -3.94 22.54
CA GLN A 51 11.72 -4.63 21.96
C GLN A 51 12.12 -5.42 20.72
N PRO A 52 11.75 -6.71 20.59
CA PRO A 52 12.03 -7.52 19.40
C PRO A 52 11.16 -7.06 18.22
N LEU A 53 11.79 -6.87 17.06
CA LEU A 53 11.13 -6.46 15.80
C LEU A 53 11.06 -7.61 14.80
N GLY A 54 11.95 -8.59 14.89
CA GLY A 54 11.96 -9.76 14.02
C GLY A 54 13.14 -10.68 14.21
N VAL A 55 13.07 -11.84 13.56
CA VAL A 55 14.17 -12.80 13.43
C VAL A 55 14.56 -12.89 11.98
N VAL A 56 15.83 -12.76 11.67
CA VAL A 56 16.35 -12.57 10.32
C VAL A 56 17.58 -13.45 10.06
N GLY A 57 17.89 -13.68 8.80
CA GLY A 57 19.11 -14.37 8.40
C GLY A 57 20.36 -13.47 8.40
N LYS A 58 21.50 -14.09 8.20
CA LYS A 58 22.83 -13.45 8.20
C LYS A 58 22.94 -12.26 7.23
N GLN A 59 22.34 -12.37 6.04
CA GLN A 59 22.44 -11.35 4.99
C GLN A 59 21.53 -10.14 5.20
N PHE A 60 20.59 -10.20 6.14
CA PHE A 60 19.70 -9.09 6.41
C PHE A 60 20.45 -7.96 7.11
N GLU A 61 20.25 -6.74 6.65
CA GLU A 61 20.71 -5.51 7.30
C GLU A 61 19.52 -4.62 7.63
N PRO A 62 19.31 -4.24 8.89
CA PRO A 62 18.28 -3.30 9.26
C PRO A 62 18.42 -2.00 8.45
N CYS A 63 17.31 -1.50 7.93
CA CYS A 63 17.29 -0.22 7.24
C CYS A 63 17.55 0.91 8.26
N ASP A 64 18.50 1.77 7.96
CA ASP A 64 18.67 3.02 8.68
C ASP A 64 17.59 4.00 8.24
N LEU A 65 16.65 4.30 9.13
CA LEU A 65 15.50 5.13 8.80
C LEU A 65 15.84 6.62 8.68
N GLU A 66 16.93 7.08 9.27
CA GLU A 66 17.40 8.46 9.08
C GLU A 66 17.91 8.63 7.63
N LEU A 67 18.75 7.70 7.17
CA LEU A 67 19.19 7.66 5.77
C LEU A 67 18.03 7.42 4.79
N PHE A 68 17.03 6.64 5.19
CA PHE A 68 15.85 6.41 4.39
C PHE A 68 15.04 7.70 4.20
N LEU A 69 14.87 8.50 5.26
CA LEU A 69 14.23 9.82 5.20
C LEU A 69 15.01 10.80 4.31
N GLU A 70 16.34 10.80 4.40
CA GLU A 70 17.20 11.60 3.50
C GLU A 70 17.02 11.19 2.03
N ALA A 71 16.95 9.89 1.77
CA ALA A 71 16.72 9.37 0.43
C ALA A 71 15.33 9.76 -0.12
N ILE A 72 14.29 9.73 0.73
CA ILE A 72 12.95 10.22 0.38
C ILE A 72 13.00 11.69 0.02
N GLN A 73 13.55 12.54 0.90
CA GLN A 73 13.68 13.97 0.67
C GLN A 73 14.43 14.29 -0.64
N HIS A 74 15.59 13.69 -0.81
CA HIS A 74 16.42 13.87 -2.01
C HIS A 74 15.65 13.44 -3.27
N SER A 75 14.98 12.30 -3.22
CA SER A 75 14.25 11.75 -4.37
C SER A 75 13.07 12.62 -4.78
N VAL A 76 12.30 13.14 -3.82
CA VAL A 76 11.19 14.05 -4.07
C VAL A 76 11.69 15.36 -4.67
N LEU A 77 12.72 15.97 -4.08
CA LEU A 77 13.27 17.24 -4.58
C LEU A 77 13.91 17.08 -5.97
N SER A 78 14.63 15.98 -6.21
CA SER A 78 15.32 15.73 -7.49
C SER A 78 14.38 15.30 -8.62
N SER A 79 13.22 14.76 -8.30
CA SER A 79 12.21 14.34 -9.30
C SER A 79 11.47 15.52 -9.94
N GLY A 80 11.59 16.72 -9.38
CA GLY A 80 10.85 17.90 -9.83
C GLY A 80 9.36 17.88 -9.51
N ILE A 81 8.92 16.97 -8.63
CA ILE A 81 7.51 16.81 -8.26
C ILE A 81 7.14 17.89 -7.23
N GLU A 82 6.00 18.54 -7.45
CA GLU A 82 5.43 19.47 -6.49
C GLU A 82 4.75 18.71 -5.35
N CYS A 83 5.52 18.43 -4.29
CA CYS A 83 5.02 17.85 -3.04
C CYS A 83 5.37 18.72 -1.85
N ASP A 84 4.51 18.73 -0.86
CA ASP A 84 4.73 19.41 0.40
C ASP A 84 5.31 18.42 1.43
N LEU A 85 6.63 18.43 1.58
CA LEU A 85 7.36 17.55 2.50
C LEU A 85 6.97 17.76 3.97
N THR A 86 6.36 18.90 4.34
CA THR A 86 5.84 19.11 5.70
C THR A 86 4.66 18.18 6.03
N LYS A 87 4.07 17.55 5.01
CA LYS A 87 2.97 16.59 5.15
C LYS A 87 3.42 15.14 5.15
N LEU A 88 4.73 14.87 5.11
CA LEU A 88 5.25 13.51 5.23
C LEU A 88 4.89 12.94 6.61
N GLN A 89 4.23 11.80 6.62
CA GLN A 89 3.77 11.12 7.82
C GLN A 89 4.57 9.85 8.04
N TYR A 90 5.02 9.61 9.26
CA TYR A 90 5.63 8.37 9.71
C TYR A 90 4.62 7.53 10.49
N THR A 91 4.58 6.24 10.21
CA THR A 91 3.70 5.29 10.90
C THR A 91 4.45 3.99 11.17
N GLU A 92 4.28 3.48 12.38
CA GLU A 92 4.76 2.16 12.79
C GLU A 92 3.60 1.16 12.71
N TYR A 93 3.90 -0.03 12.18
CA TYR A 93 2.97 -1.16 12.09
C TYR A 93 3.57 -2.37 12.79
N TYR A 94 2.71 -3.24 13.34
CA TYR A 94 3.13 -4.44 14.07
C TYR A 94 4.20 -4.11 15.13
N GLU A 95 3.87 -3.14 15.98
CA GLU A 95 4.77 -2.68 17.07
C GLU A 95 6.14 -2.22 16.57
N GLY A 96 6.22 -1.71 15.35
CA GLY A 96 7.46 -1.22 14.73
C GLY A 96 8.23 -2.25 13.93
N ALA A 97 7.74 -3.49 13.81
CA ALA A 97 8.36 -4.49 12.92
C ALA A 97 8.33 -4.06 11.45
N LYS A 98 7.38 -3.20 11.09
CA LYS A 98 7.26 -2.55 9.77
C LYS A 98 7.02 -1.06 9.95
N VAL A 99 7.48 -0.28 8.99
CA VAL A 99 7.32 1.17 9.00
C VAL A 99 6.92 1.68 7.62
N GLY A 100 6.16 2.77 7.62
CA GLY A 100 5.73 3.47 6.42
C GLY A 100 5.92 4.98 6.54
N PHE A 101 6.20 5.61 5.41
CA PHE A 101 6.21 7.06 5.24
C PHE A 101 5.25 7.40 4.12
N LYS A 102 4.26 8.22 4.40
CA LYS A 102 3.22 8.62 3.47
C LYS A 102 3.30 10.10 3.18
N LEU A 103 3.48 10.44 1.91
CA LEU A 103 3.52 11.82 1.42
C LEU A 103 2.30 12.09 0.54
N PRO A 104 1.32 12.89 0.97
CA PRO A 104 0.24 13.33 0.10
C PRO A 104 0.80 14.02 -1.14
N TYR A 105 0.30 13.62 -2.31
CA TYR A 105 0.80 14.13 -3.59
C TYR A 105 -0.22 15.06 -4.23
N LYS A 106 -1.29 14.51 -4.81
CA LYS A 106 -2.24 15.26 -5.63
C LYS A 106 -3.66 14.73 -5.47
N THR A 107 -4.63 15.59 -5.70
CA THR A 107 -6.04 15.20 -5.81
C THR A 107 -6.46 15.23 -7.27
N PHE A 108 -7.26 14.26 -7.68
CA PHE A 108 -7.81 14.15 -9.03
C PHE A 108 -9.32 14.01 -8.95
N GLU A 109 -10.04 14.74 -9.80
CA GLU A 109 -11.43 14.44 -10.06
C GLU A 109 -11.56 13.22 -10.98
N ILE A 110 -12.49 12.34 -10.69
CA ILE A 110 -12.79 11.18 -11.52
C ILE A 110 -14.16 11.35 -12.19
N ALA A 111 -14.31 10.76 -13.39
CA ALA A 111 -15.53 10.80 -14.19
C ALA A 111 -16.64 9.90 -13.60
N SER A 112 -16.84 9.98 -12.28
CA SER A 112 -17.95 9.32 -11.59
C SER A 112 -19.27 10.04 -11.88
N PRO A 113 -20.42 9.33 -11.93
CA PRO A 113 -21.73 9.97 -11.98
C PRO A 113 -22.01 10.91 -10.80
N MET A 114 -21.27 10.77 -9.70
CA MET A 114 -21.35 11.67 -8.56
C MET A 114 -20.45 12.88 -8.77
N VAL A 115 -21.06 14.05 -8.81
CA VAL A 115 -20.33 15.32 -8.93
C VAL A 115 -19.39 15.50 -7.73
N GLY A 116 -18.12 15.81 -8.00
CA GLY A 116 -17.12 16.06 -6.97
C GLY A 116 -16.48 14.80 -6.37
N ASP A 117 -16.56 13.66 -7.05
CA ASP A 117 -15.85 12.46 -6.63
C ASP A 117 -14.34 12.62 -6.85
N ILE A 118 -13.59 12.62 -5.75
CA ILE A 118 -12.18 12.99 -5.71
C ILE A 118 -11.34 11.82 -5.23
N LEU A 119 -10.27 11.50 -5.99
CA LEU A 119 -9.18 10.64 -5.57
C LEU A 119 -8.04 11.47 -5.00
N GLN A 120 -7.75 11.31 -3.73
CA GLN A 120 -6.51 11.80 -3.13
C GLN A 120 -5.43 10.75 -3.30
N THR A 121 -4.31 11.11 -3.88
CA THR A 121 -3.16 10.21 -4.04
C THR A 121 -2.02 10.59 -3.09
N SER A 122 -1.21 9.61 -2.77
CA SER A 122 0.00 9.80 -1.95
C SER A 122 1.10 8.87 -2.42
N LEU A 123 2.34 9.34 -2.30
CA LEU A 123 3.52 8.48 -2.37
C LEU A 123 3.67 7.75 -1.04
N ASP A 124 4.00 6.48 -1.11
CA ASP A 124 4.11 5.61 0.05
C ASP A 124 5.43 4.85 0.00
N PHE A 125 6.25 5.06 1.02
CA PHE A 125 7.56 4.45 1.17
C PHE A 125 7.51 3.51 2.36
N ARG A 126 7.96 2.27 2.19
CA ARG A 126 7.89 1.25 3.24
C ARG A 126 9.20 0.51 3.40
N THR A 127 9.42 0.05 4.61
CA THR A 127 10.47 -0.93 4.93
C THR A 127 10.06 -1.71 6.18
N GLY A 128 10.88 -2.70 6.58
CA GLY A 128 10.61 -3.45 7.79
C GLY A 128 11.84 -4.12 8.35
N PHE A 129 11.70 -4.57 9.58
CA PHE A 129 12.72 -5.22 10.40
C PHE A 129 12.42 -6.71 10.60
N ASP A 130 11.31 -7.22 10.05
CA ASP A 130 10.81 -8.58 10.19
C ASP A 130 11.49 -9.61 9.26
N GLY A 131 12.45 -9.19 8.46
CA GLY A 131 13.14 -10.02 7.47
C GLY A 131 12.32 -10.37 6.22
N LYS A 132 11.04 -9.98 6.17
CA LYS A 132 10.10 -10.27 5.09
C LYS A 132 9.71 -9.02 4.30
N THR A 133 9.54 -7.91 5.01
CA THR A 133 9.17 -6.63 4.40
C THR A 133 10.40 -5.99 3.76
N LYS A 134 10.29 -5.72 2.48
CA LYS A 134 11.34 -5.09 1.68
C LYS A 134 11.22 -3.57 1.74
N MET A 135 12.27 -2.85 1.35
CA MET A 135 12.14 -1.44 1.00
C MET A 135 11.31 -1.32 -0.26
N SER A 136 10.29 -0.49 -0.25
CA SER A 136 9.41 -0.31 -1.39
C SER A 136 8.93 1.13 -1.52
N ILE A 137 8.64 1.53 -2.76
CA ILE A 137 8.03 2.81 -3.13
C ILE A 137 6.85 2.50 -4.00
N GLY A 138 5.74 3.16 -3.75
CA GLY A 138 4.54 3.04 -4.56
C GLY A 138 3.65 4.25 -4.37
N PHE A 139 2.42 4.15 -4.85
CA PHE A 139 1.40 5.17 -4.55
C PHE A 139 0.18 4.53 -3.91
N GLN A 140 -0.56 5.32 -3.17
CA GLN A 140 -1.87 4.99 -2.64
C GLN A 140 -2.89 5.98 -3.18
N SER A 141 -4.12 5.52 -3.35
CA SER A 141 -5.25 6.39 -3.65
C SER A 141 -6.35 6.22 -2.59
N LEU A 142 -6.97 7.32 -2.22
CA LEU A 142 -8.10 7.39 -1.30
C LEU A 142 -9.22 8.16 -1.96
N ARG A 143 -10.40 7.54 -2.10
CA ARG A 143 -11.60 8.23 -2.54
C ARG A 143 -12.21 9.00 -1.37
N LEU A 144 -12.35 10.32 -1.51
CA LEU A 144 -12.77 11.19 -0.39
C LEU A 144 -14.27 11.16 -0.10
N TRP A 145 -15.11 10.86 -1.09
CA TRP A 145 -16.57 10.82 -0.94
C TRP A 145 -17.07 9.64 -0.08
N CYS A 146 -16.42 8.50 -0.17
CA CYS A 146 -16.70 7.34 0.66
C CYS A 146 -15.53 7.12 1.62
N THR A 147 -15.79 6.77 2.87
CA THR A 147 -14.78 6.33 3.83
C THR A 147 -14.10 5.01 3.42
N ASN A 148 -14.36 4.56 2.20
CA ASN A 148 -13.70 3.41 1.59
C ASN A 148 -12.27 3.81 1.21
N GLY A 149 -11.33 3.57 2.11
CA GLY A 149 -9.92 3.72 1.83
C GLY A 149 -9.47 2.71 0.78
N ALA A 150 -9.58 3.06 -0.51
CA ALA A 150 -8.92 2.31 -1.57
C ALA A 150 -7.42 2.49 -1.43
N LYS A 151 -6.79 1.64 -0.64
CA LYS A 151 -5.33 1.57 -0.60
C LYS A 151 -4.88 0.62 -1.69
N ASN A 152 -4.76 1.15 -2.91
CA ASN A 152 -4.20 0.41 -4.03
C ASN A 152 -2.70 0.52 -4.05
N TRP A 153 -2.12 -0.61 -3.85
CA TRP A 153 -0.73 -0.85 -4.02
C TRP A 153 -0.56 -1.66 -5.30
N LYS A 154 -0.23 -0.99 -6.40
CA LYS A 154 0.02 -1.69 -7.66
C LYS A 154 1.40 -2.32 -7.61
N LYS A 155 1.44 -3.64 -7.61
CA LYS A 155 2.65 -4.46 -7.49
C LYS A 155 3.66 -4.23 -8.62
N ASP A 156 3.20 -3.69 -9.75
CA ASP A 156 4.03 -3.44 -10.93
C ASP A 156 4.89 -2.16 -10.84
N ILE A 157 4.68 -1.34 -9.80
CA ILE A 157 5.40 -0.07 -9.56
C ILE A 157 6.25 -0.15 -8.29
N GLU A 158 6.22 -1.28 -7.63
CA GLU A 158 6.98 -1.48 -6.40
C GLU A 158 8.46 -1.68 -6.74
N LEU A 159 9.28 -0.63 -6.51
CA LEU A 159 10.68 -0.90 -6.25
C LEU A 159 10.76 -1.71 -4.97
N SER A 160 10.98 -3.00 -5.11
CA SER A 160 11.04 -3.92 -4.00
C SER A 160 12.48 -4.39 -3.81
N LEU A 161 13.21 -3.73 -2.92
CA LEU A 161 14.59 -4.03 -2.58
C LEU A 161 14.66 -4.76 -1.25
N LYS A 162 15.33 -5.93 -1.24
CA LYS A 162 15.58 -6.66 0.00
C LYS A 162 16.49 -5.83 0.92
N ASN A 163 16.18 -5.82 2.21
CA ASN A 163 17.01 -5.24 3.25
C ASN A 163 18.26 -6.13 3.48
N THR A 164 19.30 -5.91 2.68
CA THR A 164 20.59 -6.61 2.74
C THR A 164 21.71 -5.59 2.66
N THR A 165 22.97 -6.03 2.75
CA THR A 165 24.14 -5.19 2.55
C THR A 165 23.98 -4.22 1.37
N ASN A 166 24.50 -3.00 1.49
CA ASN A 166 24.38 -1.90 0.54
C ASN A 166 22.97 -1.25 0.44
N ASN A 167 22.20 -1.21 1.54
CA ASN A 167 20.91 -0.50 1.56
C ASN A 167 21.04 0.95 1.10
N GLN A 168 22.11 1.66 1.47
CA GLN A 168 22.36 3.04 1.05
C GLN A 168 22.49 3.16 -0.49
N ALA A 169 23.25 2.28 -1.15
CA ALA A 169 23.36 2.30 -2.60
C ALA A 169 22.01 2.03 -3.30
N LYS A 170 21.15 1.21 -2.69
CA LYS A 170 19.79 0.96 -3.18
C LYS A 170 18.89 2.19 -3.07
N MET A 171 19.05 2.97 -2.01
CA MET A 171 18.28 4.21 -1.82
C MET A 171 18.59 5.27 -2.88
N LEU A 172 19.77 5.23 -3.51
CA LEU A 172 20.12 6.14 -4.63
C LEU A 172 19.24 5.91 -5.87
N THR A 173 18.60 4.75 -5.99
CA THR A 173 17.67 4.48 -7.10
C THR A 173 16.28 5.07 -6.88
N PHE A 174 15.98 5.59 -5.69
CA PHE A 174 14.64 6.06 -5.30
C PHE A 174 14.12 7.19 -6.19
N THR A 175 14.97 8.09 -6.65
CA THR A 175 14.54 9.21 -7.51
C THR A 175 13.81 8.72 -8.77
N ASN A 176 14.37 7.73 -9.46
CA ASN A 176 13.74 7.17 -10.65
C ASN A 176 12.43 6.46 -10.33
N GLU A 177 12.36 5.79 -9.19
CA GLU A 177 11.14 5.08 -8.77
C GLU A 177 10.05 6.05 -8.31
N VAL A 178 10.40 7.17 -7.70
CA VAL A 178 9.45 8.26 -7.39
C VAL A 178 8.86 8.81 -8.70
N ILE A 179 9.69 9.08 -9.71
CA ILE A 179 9.22 9.54 -11.02
C ILE A 179 8.25 8.53 -11.64
N LYS A 180 8.59 7.24 -11.63
CA LYS A 180 7.70 6.19 -12.13
C LYS A 180 6.39 6.12 -11.35
N ALA A 181 6.44 6.15 -10.01
CA ALA A 181 5.25 6.10 -9.17
C ALA A 181 4.29 7.26 -9.46
N VAL A 182 4.82 8.45 -9.76
CA VAL A 182 4.02 9.62 -10.14
C VAL A 182 3.39 9.44 -11.53
N ALA A 183 4.16 9.01 -12.53
CA ALA A 183 3.63 8.75 -13.85
C ALA A 183 2.49 7.69 -13.82
N GLU A 184 2.64 6.68 -13.01
CA GLU A 184 1.62 5.65 -12.82
C GLU A 184 0.38 6.15 -12.06
N THR A 185 0.53 7.17 -11.20
CA THR A 185 -0.63 7.80 -10.56
C THR A 185 -1.57 8.40 -11.62
N GLU A 186 -1.04 9.06 -12.63
CA GLU A 186 -1.83 9.61 -13.74
C GLU A 186 -2.47 8.50 -14.58
N SER A 187 -1.73 7.46 -14.89
CA SER A 187 -2.26 6.27 -15.59
C SER A 187 -3.38 5.60 -14.79
N TYR A 188 -3.24 5.54 -13.47
CA TYR A 188 -4.28 5.00 -12.59
C TYR A 188 -5.56 5.85 -12.60
N VAL A 189 -5.44 7.18 -12.61
CA VAL A 189 -6.61 8.07 -12.73
C VAL A 189 -7.34 7.86 -14.08
N GLN A 190 -6.58 7.73 -15.18
CA GLN A 190 -7.15 7.40 -16.49
C GLN A 190 -7.86 6.04 -16.46
N PHE A 191 -7.27 5.05 -15.85
CA PHE A 191 -7.90 3.74 -15.64
C PHE A 191 -9.21 3.85 -14.83
N MET A 192 -9.23 4.61 -13.73
CA MET A 192 -10.43 4.81 -12.93
C MET A 192 -11.54 5.53 -13.74
N ASN A 193 -11.17 6.52 -14.55
CA ASN A 193 -12.10 7.19 -15.45
C ASN A 193 -12.68 6.22 -16.50
N ALA A 194 -11.86 5.38 -17.11
CA ALA A 194 -12.31 4.35 -18.04
C ALA A 194 -13.26 3.34 -17.35
N ALA A 195 -12.95 2.95 -16.12
CA ALA A 195 -13.80 2.07 -15.31
C ALA A 195 -15.18 2.70 -15.00
N CYS A 196 -15.24 4.02 -14.76
CA CYS A 196 -16.48 4.77 -14.56
C CYS A 196 -17.38 4.74 -15.80
N LEU A 197 -16.78 4.89 -16.98
CA LEU A 197 -17.51 5.01 -18.24
C LEU A 197 -17.99 3.67 -18.80
N LYS A 198 -17.36 2.56 -18.41
CA LYS A 198 -17.70 1.23 -18.91
C LYS A 198 -18.74 0.56 -18.03
N SER A 199 -19.94 0.36 -18.58
CA SER A 199 -21.01 -0.38 -17.90
C SER A 199 -20.69 -1.86 -17.72
N ILE A 200 -21.23 -2.49 -16.66
CA ILE A 200 -21.06 -3.89 -16.36
C ILE A 200 -22.40 -4.59 -16.20
N LYS A 201 -22.51 -5.83 -16.71
CA LYS A 201 -23.69 -6.70 -16.59
C LYS A 201 -23.52 -7.67 -15.43
N GLN A 202 -24.62 -8.19 -14.87
CA GLN A 202 -24.60 -9.16 -13.79
C GLN A 202 -23.73 -10.39 -14.12
N SER A 203 -23.82 -10.92 -15.34
CA SER A 203 -23.01 -12.07 -15.75
C SER A 203 -21.50 -11.82 -15.73
N GLN A 204 -21.09 -10.57 -15.94
CA GLN A 204 -19.68 -10.15 -15.84
C GLN A 204 -19.25 -10.00 -14.37
N ILE A 205 -20.15 -9.50 -13.50
CA ILE A 205 -19.93 -9.49 -12.05
C ILE A 205 -19.72 -10.92 -11.53
N ASP A 206 -20.58 -11.85 -11.94
CA ASP A 206 -20.50 -13.25 -11.52
C ASP A 206 -19.20 -13.92 -11.99
N ALA A 207 -18.78 -13.67 -13.23
CA ALA A 207 -17.50 -14.15 -13.76
C ALA A 207 -16.32 -13.56 -13.02
N PHE A 208 -16.35 -12.26 -12.74
CA PHE A 208 -15.34 -11.56 -11.97
C PHE A 208 -15.22 -12.12 -10.55
N LEU A 209 -16.34 -12.27 -9.84
CA LEU A 209 -16.35 -12.83 -8.49
C LEU A 209 -15.82 -14.28 -8.47
N THR A 210 -16.14 -15.07 -9.47
CA THR A 210 -15.60 -16.43 -9.61
C THR A 210 -14.08 -16.39 -9.76
N SER A 211 -13.55 -15.49 -10.59
CA SER A 211 -12.10 -15.33 -10.78
C SER A 211 -11.40 -14.80 -9.53
N LEU A 212 -12.02 -13.83 -8.84
CA LEU A 212 -11.44 -13.20 -7.64
C LEU A 212 -11.40 -14.11 -6.43
N THR A 213 -12.46 -14.87 -6.20
CA THR A 213 -12.62 -15.70 -4.98
C THR A 213 -12.25 -17.15 -5.18
N GLY A 214 -12.21 -17.63 -6.42
CA GLY A 214 -12.10 -19.04 -6.75
C GLY A 214 -13.38 -19.85 -6.44
N TYR A 215 -14.51 -19.17 -6.14
CA TYR A 215 -15.78 -19.81 -5.84
C TYR A 215 -16.73 -19.64 -7.02
N SER A 216 -17.22 -20.75 -7.61
CA SER A 216 -18.17 -20.71 -8.70
C SER A 216 -19.50 -20.11 -8.24
N VAL A 217 -19.85 -18.94 -8.75
CA VAL A 217 -21.16 -18.29 -8.48
C VAL A 217 -22.31 -19.14 -9.05
N LYS A 218 -22.08 -19.88 -10.15
CA LYS A 218 -23.05 -20.77 -10.76
C LYS A 218 -23.37 -21.98 -9.88
N GLU A 219 -22.43 -22.42 -9.06
CA GLU A 219 -22.55 -23.55 -8.13
C GLU A 219 -22.82 -23.07 -6.69
N TYR A 220 -23.44 -21.90 -6.53
CA TYR A 220 -23.67 -21.27 -5.23
C TYR A 220 -24.31 -22.20 -4.20
N ALA A 221 -25.28 -23.02 -4.63
CA ALA A 221 -26.00 -23.96 -3.75
C ALA A 221 -25.08 -25.00 -3.14
N ASP A 222 -24.02 -25.43 -3.86
CA ASP A 222 -23.07 -26.43 -3.45
C ASP A 222 -21.94 -25.93 -2.58
N LEU A 223 -21.84 -24.59 -2.45
CA LEU A 223 -20.83 -23.96 -1.60
C LEU A 223 -21.11 -24.17 -0.11
N THR A 224 -20.04 -24.26 0.67
CA THR A 224 -20.15 -24.23 2.13
C THR A 224 -20.75 -22.92 2.63
N THR A 225 -21.40 -22.93 3.78
CA THR A 225 -21.99 -21.71 4.39
C THR A 225 -20.98 -20.56 4.48
N ARG A 226 -19.72 -20.84 4.85
CA ARG A 226 -18.67 -19.82 4.92
C ARG A 226 -18.41 -19.16 3.57
N LYS A 227 -18.30 -19.94 2.49
CA LYS A 227 -18.07 -19.43 1.13
C LYS A 227 -19.25 -18.61 0.62
N ARG A 228 -20.48 -19.08 0.88
CA ARG A 228 -21.71 -18.31 0.57
C ARG A 228 -21.73 -16.97 1.27
N ASN A 229 -21.48 -16.95 2.58
CA ASN A 229 -21.45 -15.70 3.34
C ASN A 229 -20.42 -14.70 2.80
N ILE A 230 -19.25 -15.16 2.35
CA ILE A 230 -18.24 -14.28 1.71
C ILE A 230 -18.81 -13.68 0.43
N LEU A 231 -19.36 -14.49 -0.49
CA LEU A 231 -19.95 -14.02 -1.73
C LEU A 231 -21.11 -13.05 -1.50
N ASP A 232 -21.99 -13.36 -0.54
CA ASP A 232 -23.14 -12.50 -0.19
C ASP A 232 -22.68 -11.15 0.36
N THR A 233 -21.65 -11.14 1.20
CA THR A 233 -21.11 -9.88 1.75
C THR A 233 -20.48 -9.04 0.65
N ILE A 234 -19.71 -9.64 -0.26
CA ILE A 234 -19.13 -8.95 -1.41
C ILE A 234 -20.24 -8.41 -2.33
N ASN A 235 -21.25 -9.21 -2.66
CA ASN A 235 -22.37 -8.79 -3.48
C ASN A 235 -23.14 -7.62 -2.86
N LYS A 236 -23.38 -7.63 -1.55
CA LYS A 236 -23.98 -6.49 -0.83
C LYS A 236 -23.13 -5.23 -0.96
N ALA A 237 -21.82 -5.34 -0.79
CA ALA A 237 -20.90 -4.22 -0.93
C ALA A 237 -20.92 -3.65 -2.36
N ILE A 238 -20.92 -4.51 -3.39
CA ILE A 238 -21.04 -4.09 -4.80
C ILE A 238 -22.40 -3.42 -5.05
N ALA A 239 -23.49 -3.98 -4.55
CA ALA A 239 -24.83 -3.42 -4.73
C ALA A 239 -24.97 -2.00 -4.16
N ILE A 240 -24.35 -1.74 -3.01
CA ILE A 240 -24.29 -0.40 -2.40
C ILE A 240 -23.59 0.59 -3.35
N GLU A 241 -22.43 0.20 -3.88
CA GLU A 241 -21.67 1.07 -4.79
C GLU A 241 -22.35 1.26 -6.14
N VAL A 242 -23.03 0.23 -6.66
CA VAL A 242 -23.88 0.33 -7.86
C VAL A 242 -25.04 1.31 -7.66
N GLN A 243 -25.67 1.33 -6.49
CA GLN A 243 -26.71 2.31 -6.16
C GLN A 243 -26.16 3.74 -6.13
N ASN A 244 -24.93 3.91 -5.65
CA ASN A 244 -24.30 5.22 -5.51
C ASN A 244 -23.75 5.76 -6.85
N THR A 245 -23.15 4.90 -7.69
CA THR A 245 -22.35 5.34 -8.85
C THR A 245 -22.79 4.71 -10.19
N GLY A 246 -23.87 3.94 -10.20
CA GLY A 246 -24.32 3.20 -11.39
C GLY A 246 -23.56 1.89 -11.60
N ALA A 247 -24.10 1.03 -12.50
CA ALA A 247 -23.52 -0.28 -12.80
C ALA A 247 -22.32 -0.14 -13.76
N SER A 248 -21.12 -0.03 -13.20
CA SER A 248 -19.86 0.13 -13.94
C SER A 248 -18.74 -0.71 -13.33
N TYR A 249 -17.61 -0.86 -14.04
CA TYR A 249 -16.41 -1.49 -13.47
C TYR A 249 -15.87 -0.70 -12.29
N PHE A 250 -16.10 0.60 -12.24
CA PHE A 250 -15.76 1.43 -11.08
C PHE A 250 -16.54 1.01 -9.83
N SER A 251 -17.88 0.88 -9.92
CA SER A 251 -18.69 0.43 -8.80
C SER A 251 -18.33 -0.98 -8.33
N LEU A 252 -17.94 -1.86 -9.27
CA LEU A 252 -17.41 -3.18 -8.94
C LEU A 252 -16.14 -3.08 -8.08
N LEU A 253 -15.14 -2.28 -8.51
CA LEU A 253 -13.90 -2.06 -7.76
C LEU A 253 -14.17 -1.43 -6.39
N GLN A 254 -15.05 -0.42 -6.33
CA GLN A 254 -15.42 0.23 -5.08
C GLN A 254 -16.12 -0.74 -4.12
N GLY A 255 -16.97 -1.63 -4.64
CA GLY A 255 -17.60 -2.68 -3.84
C GLY A 255 -16.58 -3.65 -3.22
N ILE A 256 -15.56 -4.08 -3.99
CA ILE A 256 -14.48 -4.90 -3.45
C ILE A 256 -13.67 -4.12 -2.41
N THR A 257 -13.34 -2.86 -2.69
CA THR A 257 -12.63 -2.00 -1.74
C THR A 257 -13.43 -1.84 -0.44
N ARG A 258 -14.73 -1.63 -0.53
CA ARG A 258 -15.63 -1.56 0.62
C ARG A 258 -15.57 -2.84 1.44
N TYR A 259 -15.72 -4.00 0.80
CA TYR A 259 -15.63 -5.29 1.46
C TYR A 259 -14.27 -5.50 2.14
N THR A 260 -13.18 -5.23 1.44
CA THR A 260 -11.82 -5.42 2.00
C THR A 260 -11.55 -4.48 3.18
N THR A 261 -12.08 -3.26 3.16
CA THR A 261 -11.88 -2.26 4.20
C THR A 261 -12.76 -2.52 5.43
N HIS A 262 -14.06 -2.75 5.24
CA HIS A 262 -15.02 -2.79 6.35
C HIS A 262 -15.28 -4.18 6.88
N ASP A 263 -15.35 -5.19 6.00
CA ASP A 263 -15.75 -6.54 6.39
C ASP A 263 -14.54 -7.44 6.64
N LEU A 264 -13.50 -7.33 5.80
CA LEU A 264 -12.32 -8.20 5.89
C LEU A 264 -11.27 -7.64 6.85
N ALA A 265 -10.86 -6.39 6.69
CA ALA A 265 -9.87 -5.72 7.55
C ALA A 265 -10.50 -5.02 8.76
N LYS A 266 -11.84 -4.78 8.74
CA LYS A 266 -12.57 -4.09 9.82
C LYS A 266 -11.97 -2.72 10.20
N GLY A 267 -11.44 -2.01 9.21
CA GLY A 267 -10.78 -0.72 9.40
C GLY A 267 -9.35 -0.79 9.92
N ASP A 268 -8.82 -2.00 10.16
CA ASP A 268 -7.43 -2.19 10.57
C ASP A 268 -6.49 -1.86 9.41
N GLU A 269 -5.70 -0.81 9.58
CA GLU A 269 -4.76 -0.33 8.57
C GLU A 269 -3.66 -1.34 8.27
N GLU A 270 -3.17 -2.07 9.26
CA GLU A 270 -2.16 -3.11 9.08
C GLU A 270 -2.68 -4.24 8.19
N ALA A 271 -3.92 -4.67 8.42
CA ALA A 271 -4.57 -5.69 7.61
C ALA A 271 -4.79 -5.23 6.16
N LEU A 272 -5.13 -3.94 5.95
CA LEU A 272 -5.29 -3.35 4.63
C LEU A 272 -3.98 -3.27 3.85
N LEU A 273 -2.86 -3.04 4.53
CA LEU A 273 -1.58 -2.81 3.87
C LEU A 273 -0.75 -4.09 3.66
N PHE A 274 -0.88 -5.07 4.56
CA PHE A 274 0.08 -6.19 4.63
C PHE A 274 -0.56 -7.57 4.65
N ALA A 275 -1.90 -7.67 4.72
CA ALA A 275 -2.59 -8.95 4.86
C ALA A 275 -3.42 -9.34 3.63
N HIS A 276 -4.36 -10.26 3.82
CA HIS A 276 -5.21 -10.80 2.75
C HIS A 276 -6.08 -9.73 2.07
N ALA A 277 -6.48 -8.69 2.79
CA ALA A 277 -7.27 -7.59 2.25
C ALA A 277 -6.54 -6.84 1.13
N SER A 278 -5.24 -6.54 1.31
CA SER A 278 -4.39 -5.95 0.27
C SER A 278 -4.35 -6.82 -0.98
N LYS A 279 -4.07 -8.12 -0.83
CA LYS A 279 -3.96 -9.06 -1.96
C LYS A 279 -5.26 -9.15 -2.76
N MET A 280 -6.41 -9.15 -2.08
CA MET A 280 -7.70 -9.22 -2.74
C MET A 280 -8.01 -7.94 -3.51
N SER A 281 -7.66 -6.78 -2.96
CA SER A 281 -7.80 -5.50 -3.64
C SER A 281 -6.91 -5.42 -4.89
N ASP A 282 -5.64 -5.82 -4.78
CA ASP A 282 -4.69 -5.84 -5.89
C ASP A 282 -5.17 -6.75 -7.03
N GLU A 283 -5.65 -7.95 -6.69
CA GLU A 283 -6.17 -8.90 -7.66
C GLU A 283 -7.43 -8.37 -8.37
N ALA A 284 -8.34 -7.70 -7.63
CA ALA A 284 -9.51 -7.07 -8.22
C ALA A 284 -9.13 -6.01 -9.26
N HIS A 285 -8.15 -5.16 -8.95
CA HIS A 285 -7.65 -4.16 -9.90
C HIS A 285 -7.00 -4.78 -11.12
N ARG A 286 -6.20 -5.82 -10.92
CA ARG A 286 -5.57 -6.57 -12.02
C ARG A 286 -6.61 -7.15 -12.98
N LEU A 287 -7.67 -7.77 -12.45
CA LEU A 287 -8.74 -8.35 -13.26
C LEU A 287 -9.51 -7.29 -14.06
N VAL A 288 -9.88 -6.18 -13.42
CA VAL A 288 -10.58 -5.09 -14.12
C VAL A 288 -9.67 -4.41 -15.14
N PHE A 289 -8.39 -4.21 -14.84
CA PHE A 289 -7.43 -3.67 -15.80
C PHE A 289 -7.31 -4.54 -17.05
N ALA A 290 -7.20 -5.86 -16.88
CA ALA A 290 -7.16 -6.80 -17.99
C ALA A 290 -8.43 -6.72 -18.87
N GLU A 291 -9.59 -6.64 -18.26
CA GLU A 291 -10.89 -6.53 -18.95
C GLU A 291 -11.04 -5.21 -19.71
N LEU A 292 -10.52 -4.11 -19.16
CA LEU A 292 -10.56 -2.81 -19.82
C LEU A 292 -9.55 -2.70 -20.97
N ALA A 293 -8.42 -3.39 -20.88
CA ALA A 293 -7.38 -3.39 -21.91
C ALA A 293 -7.72 -4.27 -23.13
N MET A 294 -8.59 -5.28 -22.95
CA MET A 294 -8.98 -6.20 -24.04
C MET A 294 -10.14 -5.66 -24.92
N ASN A 295 -10.74 -4.54 -24.55
CA ASN A 295 -11.88 -3.93 -25.22
C ASN A 295 -11.66 -2.46 -25.53
#